data_100d9d34c057ef38b990ec1063d7f9a6
#
_entry.id   100d9d34c057ef38b990ec1063d7f9a6
#
_cell.length_a   1.000
_cell.length_b   1.000
_cell.length_c   1.000
_cell.angle_alpha   90.00
_cell.angle_beta   90.00
_cell.angle_gamma   90.00
#
_symmetry.space_group_name_H-M   'P 1'
#
loop_
_entity.id
_entity.type
_entity.pdbx_description
1 polymer ?
#
loop_
_entity_poly.entity_id
_entity_poly.type
_entity_poly.pdbx_seq_one_letter_code
_entity_poly.pdbx_strand_id
1 'polypeptide(L)'
;MQTTEDIKNLILEDKWMMDILGAAQQLDLPDWWICAGFVRSKIWDALHGYIERTPLEDIDVIYFDANNKEESEEKKWEDQLLKLMPTIPWSVKNQARMHKINNLPPYHSSAEGIANFPETVTAIGVKLLGQNDIALVAPYGVADILKLHVKPVPNFAEDKNLLAVYEQRIQRKNWQSNWPKITIK
;
A
#
# COMPACT_ATOMS: atom_id res chain seq x y z
N MET A 1 8.95 18.06 -0.84
CA MET A 1 8.35 16.94 -1.60
C MET A 1 7.07 17.43 -2.25
N GLN A 2 6.99 17.39 -3.59
CA GLN A 2 5.86 17.92 -4.36
C GLN A 2 5.44 17.02 -5.52
N THR A 3 6.28 16.08 -5.91
CA THR A 3 6.11 15.28 -7.12
C THR A 3 6.22 13.78 -6.85
N THR A 4 5.78 12.97 -7.81
CA THR A 4 6.01 11.51 -7.82
C THR A 4 7.49 11.16 -7.77
N GLU A 5 8.33 11.95 -8.45
CA GLU A 5 9.77 11.72 -8.46
C GLU A 5 10.42 11.97 -7.09
N ASP A 6 9.95 12.99 -6.37
CA ASP A 6 10.40 13.20 -4.99
C ASP A 6 10.07 12.01 -4.08
N ILE A 7 8.90 11.37 -4.28
CA ILE A 7 8.51 10.16 -3.54
C ILE A 7 9.43 8.99 -3.90
N LYS A 8 9.70 8.79 -5.19
CA LYS A 8 10.60 7.72 -5.66
C LYS A 8 11.99 7.89 -5.06
N ASN A 9 12.56 9.09 -5.12
CA ASN A 9 13.86 9.40 -4.54
C ASN A 9 13.89 9.17 -3.03
N LEU A 10 12.85 9.59 -2.31
CA LEU A 10 12.71 9.34 -0.87
C LEU A 10 12.75 7.84 -0.51
N ILE A 11 12.20 6.98 -1.37
CA ILE A 11 12.21 5.53 -1.17
C ILE A 11 13.55 4.92 -1.58
N LEU A 12 14.13 5.36 -2.72
CA LEU A 12 15.43 4.89 -3.20
C LEU A 12 16.57 5.17 -2.21
N GLU A 13 16.50 6.29 -1.48
CA GLU A 13 17.47 6.67 -0.44
C GLU A 13 17.29 5.87 0.86
N ASP A 14 16.17 5.14 1.01
CA ASP A 14 15.85 4.37 2.22
C ASP A 14 16.27 2.91 2.07
N LYS A 15 17.47 2.59 2.59
CA LYS A 15 18.02 1.23 2.50
C LYS A 15 17.07 0.16 3.01
N TRP A 16 16.36 0.39 4.12
CA TRP A 16 15.43 -0.59 4.69
C TRP A 16 14.25 -0.86 3.75
N MET A 17 13.71 0.20 3.11
CA MET A 17 12.64 0.02 2.12
C MET A 17 13.15 -0.72 0.88
N MET A 18 14.37 -0.41 0.42
CA MET A 18 14.98 -1.09 -0.72
C MET A 18 15.26 -2.57 -0.43
N ASP A 19 15.72 -2.91 0.76
CA ASP A 19 15.92 -4.30 1.18
C ASP A 19 14.58 -5.09 1.17
N ILE A 20 13.49 -4.48 1.65
CA ILE A 20 12.14 -5.06 1.63
C ILE A 20 11.62 -5.26 0.19
N LEU A 21 11.77 -4.24 -0.66
CA LEU A 21 11.41 -4.33 -2.08
C LEU A 21 12.20 -5.44 -2.79
N GLY A 22 13.48 -5.57 -2.47
CA GLY A 22 14.35 -6.64 -2.98
C GLY A 22 13.91 -8.04 -2.53
N ALA A 23 13.46 -8.18 -1.30
CA ALA A 23 12.90 -9.46 -0.81
C ALA A 23 11.59 -9.82 -1.54
N ALA A 24 10.68 -8.86 -1.70
CA ALA A 24 9.43 -9.10 -2.44
C ALA A 24 9.68 -9.42 -3.92
N GLN A 25 10.66 -8.78 -4.56
CA GLN A 25 11.02 -9.06 -5.95
C GLN A 25 11.49 -10.50 -6.17
N GLN A 26 12.19 -11.09 -5.17
CA GLN A 26 12.68 -12.47 -5.25
C GLN A 26 11.57 -13.53 -5.36
N LEU A 27 10.34 -13.19 -4.97
CA LEU A 27 9.20 -14.09 -5.12
C LEU A 27 8.74 -14.25 -6.57
N ASP A 28 9.13 -13.33 -7.45
CA ASP A 28 8.75 -13.29 -8.87
C ASP A 28 7.23 -13.44 -9.10
N LEU A 29 6.44 -12.82 -8.23
CA LEU A 29 4.98 -12.88 -8.30
C LEU A 29 4.45 -12.07 -9.50
N PRO A 30 3.40 -12.54 -10.19
CA PRO A 30 2.83 -11.81 -11.30
C PRO A 30 2.19 -10.51 -10.82
N ASP A 31 2.48 -9.40 -11.51
CA ASP A 31 1.92 -8.06 -11.23
C ASP A 31 1.96 -7.65 -9.75
N TRP A 32 3.11 -7.89 -9.07
CA TRP A 32 3.27 -7.59 -7.66
C TRP A 32 3.55 -6.11 -7.36
N TRP A 33 3.17 -5.67 -6.16
CA TRP A 33 3.45 -4.34 -5.60
C TRP A 33 3.54 -4.41 -4.07
N ILE A 34 4.27 -3.49 -3.44
CA ILE A 34 4.14 -3.20 -2.01
C ILE A 34 3.38 -1.90 -1.84
N CYS A 35 2.33 -1.90 -1.02
CA CYS A 35 1.29 -0.88 -1.05
C CYS A 35 1.04 -0.20 0.29
N ALA A 36 0.11 0.73 0.26
CA ALA A 36 -0.57 1.31 1.42
C ALA A 36 0.37 1.87 2.50
N GLY A 37 0.37 1.28 3.70
CA GLY A 37 1.12 1.74 4.86
C GLY A 37 2.61 1.89 4.61
N PHE A 38 3.20 0.99 3.85
CA PHE A 38 4.63 1.00 3.51
C PHE A 38 5.06 2.31 2.83
N VAL A 39 4.28 2.77 1.86
CA VAL A 39 4.57 4.01 1.10
C VAL A 39 4.04 5.23 1.85
N ARG A 40 2.78 5.19 2.28
CA ARG A 40 2.11 6.32 2.94
C ARG A 40 2.86 6.78 4.18
N SER A 41 3.23 5.86 5.08
CA SER A 41 3.89 6.23 6.34
C SER A 41 5.25 6.87 6.11
N LYS A 42 6.04 6.38 5.15
CA LYS A 42 7.32 6.99 4.78
C LYS A 42 7.16 8.45 4.32
N ILE A 43 6.16 8.71 3.47
CA ILE A 43 5.86 10.06 3.00
C ILE A 43 5.43 10.96 4.16
N TRP A 44 4.53 10.46 5.01
CA TRP A 44 4.00 11.23 6.13
C TRP A 44 5.05 11.49 7.22
N ASP A 45 5.92 10.53 7.52
CA ASP A 45 7.06 10.73 8.42
C ASP A 45 7.98 11.85 7.91
N ALA A 46 8.33 11.82 6.61
CA ALA A 46 9.15 12.85 6.00
C ALA A 46 8.48 14.25 6.06
N LEU A 47 7.16 14.34 5.78
CA LEU A 47 6.41 15.61 5.83
C LEU A 47 6.22 16.14 7.26
N HIS A 48 6.29 15.25 8.26
CA HIS A 48 6.29 15.62 9.69
C HIS A 48 7.69 15.93 10.23
N GLY A 49 8.75 15.62 9.46
CA GLY A 49 10.14 15.79 9.89
C GLY A 49 10.59 14.74 10.92
N TYR A 50 9.98 13.56 10.89
CA TYR A 50 10.36 12.47 11.80
C TYR A 50 11.69 11.85 11.35
N ILE A 51 12.60 11.67 12.31
CA ILE A 51 13.89 11.01 12.10
C ILE A 51 13.69 9.49 12.13
N GLU A 52 12.91 9.02 13.10
CA GLU A 52 12.59 7.61 13.27
C GLU A 52 11.35 7.24 12.47
N ARG A 53 11.34 6.03 11.94
CA ARG A 53 10.20 5.48 11.21
C ARG A 53 9.04 5.18 12.16
N THR A 54 7.85 5.65 11.81
CA THR A 54 6.63 5.20 12.48
C THR A 54 6.46 3.68 12.27
N PRO A 55 6.25 2.88 13.32
CA PRO A 55 6.06 1.44 13.20
C PRO A 55 4.90 1.09 12.25
N LEU A 56 5.10 0.05 11.43
CA LEU A 56 4.08 -0.49 10.55
C LEU A 56 3.45 -1.72 11.19
N GLU A 57 2.11 -1.82 11.13
CA GLU A 57 1.37 -2.99 11.60
C GLU A 57 1.62 -4.19 10.68
N ASP A 58 1.69 -3.92 9.37
CA ASP A 58 1.92 -4.88 8.30
C ASP A 58 2.64 -4.24 7.12
N ILE A 59 3.19 -5.07 6.25
CA ILE A 59 3.72 -4.69 4.93
C ILE A 59 2.94 -5.46 3.88
N ASP A 60 2.06 -4.74 3.21
CA ASP A 60 1.15 -5.29 2.21
C ASP A 60 1.86 -5.54 0.87
N VAL A 61 2.23 -6.79 0.63
CA VAL A 61 2.65 -7.29 -0.69
C VAL A 61 1.41 -7.81 -1.41
N ILE A 62 1.07 -7.20 -2.51
CA ILE A 62 -0.05 -7.65 -3.34
C ILE A 62 0.46 -8.19 -4.67
N TYR A 63 -0.32 -9.07 -5.28
CA TYR A 63 -0.08 -9.60 -6.62
C TYR A 63 -1.40 -9.94 -7.31
N PHE A 64 -1.38 -10.20 -8.60
CA PHE A 64 -2.56 -10.62 -9.34
C PHE A 64 -2.31 -11.92 -10.08
N ASP A 65 -2.96 -13.00 -9.62
CA ASP A 65 -3.01 -14.29 -10.30
C ASP A 65 -4.46 -14.79 -10.38
N ALA A 66 -5.04 -14.74 -11.58
CA ALA A 66 -6.40 -15.22 -11.84
C ALA A 66 -6.51 -16.75 -11.84
N ASN A 67 -5.40 -17.47 -12.01
CA ASN A 67 -5.38 -18.92 -12.15
C ASN A 67 -5.34 -19.64 -10.80
N ASN A 68 -4.73 -19.01 -9.78
CA ASN A 68 -4.66 -19.58 -8.43
C ASN A 68 -5.14 -18.55 -7.39
N LYS A 69 -6.36 -18.72 -6.91
CA LYS A 69 -7.01 -17.80 -5.94
C LYS A 69 -7.07 -18.38 -4.53
N GLU A 70 -6.32 -19.44 -4.26
CA GLU A 70 -6.32 -20.10 -2.96
C GLU A 70 -5.56 -19.26 -1.92
N GLU A 71 -6.18 -19.02 -0.76
CA GLU A 71 -5.54 -18.27 0.33
C GLU A 71 -4.29 -18.98 0.87
N SER A 72 -4.24 -20.29 0.74
CA SER A 72 -3.07 -21.10 1.12
C SER A 72 -1.80 -20.72 0.34
N GLU A 73 -1.94 -20.26 -0.91
CA GLU A 73 -0.79 -19.78 -1.69
C GLU A 73 -0.23 -18.47 -1.11
N GLU A 74 -1.10 -17.55 -0.70
CA GLU A 74 -0.66 -16.30 -0.06
C GLU A 74 0.17 -16.60 1.20
N LYS A 75 -0.25 -17.61 2.00
CA LYS A 75 0.48 -18.03 3.19
C LYS A 75 1.84 -18.64 2.87
N LYS A 76 1.98 -19.40 1.80
CA LYS A 76 3.29 -19.90 1.35
C LYS A 76 4.23 -18.76 0.99
N TRP A 77 3.74 -17.70 0.33
CA TRP A 77 4.54 -16.53 0.01
C TRP A 77 4.91 -15.71 1.25
N GLU A 78 3.98 -15.55 2.21
CA GLU A 78 4.28 -14.96 3.51
C GLU A 78 5.40 -15.72 4.22
N ASP A 79 5.33 -17.07 4.27
CA ASP A 79 6.35 -17.93 4.88
C ASP A 79 7.72 -17.83 4.18
N GLN A 80 7.74 -17.64 2.85
CA GLN A 80 8.98 -17.41 2.13
C GLN A 80 9.60 -16.05 2.48
N LEU A 81 8.80 -14.98 2.53
CA LEU A 81 9.26 -13.66 2.94
C LEU A 81 9.75 -13.66 4.39
N LEU A 82 9.07 -14.36 5.30
CA LEU A 82 9.51 -14.52 6.68
C LEU A 82 10.85 -15.25 6.81
N LYS A 83 11.16 -16.20 5.91
CA LYS A 83 12.50 -16.82 5.87
C LYS A 83 13.58 -15.86 5.40
N LEU A 84 13.27 -14.95 4.46
CA LEU A 84 14.20 -13.94 3.98
C LEU A 84 14.42 -12.82 5.00
N MET A 85 13.34 -12.34 5.61
CA MET A 85 13.35 -11.23 6.57
C MET A 85 12.39 -11.52 7.73
N PRO A 86 12.82 -12.25 8.78
CA PRO A 86 11.94 -12.76 9.85
C PRO A 86 11.29 -11.70 10.73
N THR A 87 11.84 -10.48 10.77
CA THR A 87 11.35 -9.39 11.64
C THR A 87 10.29 -8.51 10.97
N ILE A 88 10.02 -8.75 9.70
CA ILE A 88 9.08 -7.93 8.93
C ILE A 88 7.67 -8.52 9.04
N PRO A 89 6.65 -7.70 9.37
CA PRO A 89 5.26 -8.15 9.47
C PRO A 89 4.62 -8.25 8.08
N TRP A 90 4.95 -9.31 7.36
CA TRP A 90 4.47 -9.51 6.00
C TRP A 90 2.99 -9.84 5.92
N SER A 91 2.29 -9.26 4.96
CA SER A 91 0.94 -9.60 4.53
C SER A 91 0.94 -9.77 3.01
N VAL A 92 0.63 -10.96 2.51
CA VAL A 92 0.59 -11.24 1.06
C VAL A 92 -0.83 -11.49 0.62
N LYS A 93 -1.32 -10.78 -0.41
CA LYS A 93 -2.71 -10.87 -0.87
C LYS A 93 -2.83 -10.89 -2.39
N ASN A 94 -3.54 -11.91 -2.90
CA ASN A 94 -3.90 -12.01 -4.31
C ASN A 94 -5.12 -11.12 -4.63
N GLN A 95 -4.92 -10.07 -5.44
CA GLN A 95 -5.98 -9.15 -5.79
C GLN A 95 -7.09 -9.79 -6.64
N ALA A 96 -6.84 -10.90 -7.30
CA ALA A 96 -7.85 -11.65 -8.05
C ALA A 96 -9.01 -12.18 -7.18
N ARG A 97 -8.87 -12.19 -5.82
CA ARG A 97 -9.95 -12.59 -4.89
C ARG A 97 -10.40 -11.46 -3.95
N MET A 98 -9.63 -10.36 -3.84
CA MET A 98 -9.88 -9.33 -2.81
C MET A 98 -11.13 -8.49 -3.06
N HIS A 99 -11.61 -8.41 -4.30
CA HIS A 99 -12.88 -7.76 -4.63
C HIS A 99 -14.07 -8.27 -3.80
N LYS A 100 -14.03 -9.53 -3.34
CA LYS A 100 -15.10 -10.15 -2.56
C LYS A 100 -15.27 -9.52 -1.18
N ILE A 101 -14.23 -8.92 -0.59
CA ILE A 101 -14.28 -8.32 0.75
C ILE A 101 -15.30 -7.20 0.82
N ASN A 102 -15.36 -6.36 -0.20
CA ASN A 102 -16.28 -5.23 -0.30
C ASN A 102 -17.42 -5.47 -1.32
N ASN A 103 -17.60 -6.73 -1.74
CA ASN A 103 -18.60 -7.11 -2.74
C ASN A 103 -18.51 -6.28 -4.04
N LEU A 104 -17.29 -6.03 -4.50
CA LEU A 104 -16.98 -5.30 -5.73
C LEU A 104 -16.90 -6.24 -6.94
N PRO A 105 -16.98 -5.72 -8.17
CA PRO A 105 -16.68 -6.50 -9.38
C PRO A 105 -15.26 -7.08 -9.33
N PRO A 106 -15.04 -8.25 -9.97
CA PRO A 106 -13.71 -8.86 -10.05
C PRO A 106 -12.67 -7.90 -10.64
N TYR A 107 -11.50 -7.81 -10.00
CA TYR A 107 -10.38 -7.04 -10.51
C TYR A 107 -9.64 -7.81 -11.63
N HIS A 108 -8.97 -7.05 -12.52
CA HIS A 108 -8.21 -7.58 -13.65
C HIS A 108 -6.70 -7.34 -13.53
N SER A 109 -6.26 -6.61 -12.50
CA SER A 109 -4.86 -6.31 -12.21
C SER A 109 -4.67 -5.90 -10.75
N SER A 110 -3.41 -5.90 -10.29
CA SER A 110 -3.07 -5.33 -8.97
C SER A 110 -3.33 -3.82 -8.90
N ALA A 111 -3.12 -3.09 -9.99
CA ALA A 111 -3.41 -1.65 -10.05
C ALA A 111 -4.90 -1.37 -9.83
N GLU A 112 -5.78 -2.20 -10.37
CA GLU A 112 -7.23 -2.11 -10.14
C GLU A 112 -7.59 -2.44 -8.68
N GLY A 113 -6.91 -3.42 -8.07
CA GLY A 113 -7.02 -3.69 -6.63
C GLY A 113 -6.61 -2.49 -5.78
N ILE A 114 -5.47 -1.84 -6.10
CA ILE A 114 -5.00 -0.62 -5.44
C ILE A 114 -6.02 0.52 -5.57
N ALA A 115 -6.62 0.69 -6.76
CA ALA A 115 -7.64 1.71 -6.98
C ALA A 115 -8.90 1.52 -6.13
N ASN A 116 -9.12 0.33 -5.61
CA ASN A 116 -10.24 0.00 -4.74
C ASN A 116 -9.87 -0.08 -3.24
N PHE A 117 -8.71 0.44 -2.85
CA PHE A 117 -8.43 0.68 -1.43
C PHE A 117 -9.31 1.84 -0.91
N PRO A 118 -9.70 1.82 0.35
CA PRO A 118 -10.70 2.76 0.85
C PRO A 118 -10.31 4.24 0.76
N GLU A 119 -9.03 4.57 0.89
CA GLU A 119 -8.53 5.95 0.93
C GLU A 119 -7.61 6.27 -0.25
N THR A 120 -7.69 7.48 -0.79
CA THR A 120 -6.76 7.95 -1.84
C THR A 120 -5.29 7.88 -1.41
N VAL A 121 -5.01 8.04 -0.11
CA VAL A 121 -3.66 8.01 0.47
C VAL A 121 -3.11 6.61 0.69
N THR A 122 -3.94 5.58 0.68
CA THR A 122 -3.53 4.17 0.71
C THR A 122 -3.55 3.53 -0.66
N ALA A 123 -4.25 4.13 -1.63
CA ALA A 123 -4.28 3.71 -3.02
C ALA A 123 -2.96 4.08 -3.74
N ILE A 124 -1.86 3.58 -3.21
CA ILE A 124 -0.50 3.83 -3.70
C ILE A 124 0.35 2.57 -3.51
N GLY A 125 1.21 2.27 -4.49
CA GLY A 125 2.12 1.14 -4.43
C GLY A 125 3.42 1.41 -5.14
N VAL A 126 4.45 0.65 -4.77
CA VAL A 126 5.79 0.69 -5.38
C VAL A 126 6.30 -0.71 -5.64
N LYS A 127 7.14 -0.86 -6.66
CA LYS A 127 7.90 -2.09 -6.93
C LYS A 127 9.24 -1.78 -7.57
N LEU A 128 10.21 -2.67 -7.44
CA LEU A 128 11.47 -2.57 -8.17
C LEU A 128 11.27 -2.91 -9.65
N LEU A 129 11.89 -2.10 -10.53
CA LEU A 129 12.07 -2.39 -11.95
C LEU A 129 13.46 -2.93 -12.25
N GLY A 130 14.43 -2.70 -11.37
CA GLY A 130 15.82 -3.08 -11.46
C GLY A 130 16.54 -2.78 -10.15
N GLN A 131 17.87 -2.73 -10.14
CA GLN A 131 18.64 -2.54 -8.90
C GLN A 131 18.41 -1.17 -8.23
N ASN A 132 18.23 -0.11 -9.02
CA ASN A 132 18.10 1.27 -8.52
C ASN A 132 16.97 2.04 -9.23
N ASP A 133 15.93 1.36 -9.67
CA ASP A 133 14.76 1.99 -10.26
C ASP A 133 13.49 1.37 -9.71
N ILE A 134 12.52 2.22 -9.42
CA ILE A 134 11.21 1.82 -8.89
C ILE A 134 10.07 2.35 -9.75
N ALA A 135 9.06 1.51 -9.96
CA ALA A 135 7.77 1.97 -10.42
C ALA A 135 6.93 2.45 -9.23
N LEU A 136 6.12 3.46 -9.45
CA LEU A 136 5.10 3.92 -8.52
C LEU A 136 3.75 3.92 -9.22
N VAL A 137 2.74 3.34 -8.58
CA VAL A 137 1.33 3.37 -8.99
C VAL A 137 0.54 4.18 -7.98
N ALA A 138 -0.23 5.15 -8.45
CA ALA A 138 -1.13 5.97 -7.64
C ALA A 138 -2.33 6.35 -8.51
N PRO A 139 -3.38 5.53 -8.57
CA PRO A 139 -4.52 5.74 -9.48
C PRO A 139 -5.21 7.09 -9.33
N TYR A 140 -5.16 7.69 -8.14
CA TYR A 140 -5.74 9.00 -7.83
C TYR A 140 -4.70 10.12 -7.74
N GLY A 141 -3.47 9.85 -8.23
CA GLY A 141 -2.34 10.76 -8.10
C GLY A 141 -1.81 10.84 -6.66
N VAL A 142 -0.83 11.72 -6.47
CA VAL A 142 -0.12 11.87 -5.18
C VAL A 142 -0.48 13.15 -4.43
N ALA A 143 -1.42 13.94 -4.95
CA ALA A 143 -1.72 15.25 -4.38
C ALA A 143 -2.29 15.16 -2.95
N ASP A 144 -3.18 14.22 -2.69
CA ASP A 144 -3.82 14.08 -1.36
C ASP A 144 -2.80 13.63 -0.31
N ILE A 145 -1.95 12.65 -0.61
CA ILE A 145 -0.93 12.17 0.32
C ILE A 145 0.11 13.24 0.63
N LEU A 146 0.52 14.04 -0.36
CA LEU A 146 1.48 15.14 -0.20
C LEU A 146 0.89 16.34 0.55
N LYS A 147 -0.42 16.58 0.43
CA LYS A 147 -1.14 17.63 1.17
C LYS A 147 -1.64 17.14 2.54
N LEU A 148 -1.34 15.90 2.92
CA LEU A 148 -1.80 15.30 4.17
C LEU A 148 -3.34 15.26 4.29
N HIS A 149 -4.05 15.11 3.16
CA HIS A 149 -5.51 15.01 3.10
C HIS A 149 -5.93 13.55 2.97
N VAL A 150 -6.70 13.06 3.90
CA VAL A 150 -7.29 11.72 3.87
C VAL A 150 -8.71 11.83 3.35
N LYS A 151 -8.99 11.16 2.24
CA LYS A 151 -10.30 11.13 1.58
C LYS A 151 -10.65 9.71 1.15
N PRO A 152 -11.93 9.36 1.07
CA PRO A 152 -12.34 8.13 0.42
C PRO A 152 -12.01 8.20 -1.08
N VAL A 153 -11.76 7.05 -1.69
CA VAL A 153 -11.71 6.96 -3.17
C VAL A 153 -13.13 7.15 -3.74
N PRO A 154 -13.29 7.53 -5.02
CA PRO A 154 -14.61 7.91 -5.57
C PRO A 154 -15.72 6.88 -5.34
N ASN A 155 -15.48 5.60 -5.63
CA ASN A 155 -16.49 4.55 -5.41
C ASN A 155 -16.86 4.38 -3.93
N PHE A 156 -15.95 4.62 -2.99
CA PHE A 156 -16.25 4.63 -1.55
C PHE A 156 -17.01 5.89 -1.13
N ALA A 157 -16.79 7.02 -1.79
CA ALA A 157 -17.55 8.25 -1.52
C ALA A 157 -18.99 8.18 -2.05
N GLU A 158 -19.21 7.48 -3.15
CA GLU A 158 -20.52 7.43 -3.86
C GLU A 158 -21.45 6.34 -3.32
N ASP A 159 -20.94 5.22 -2.79
CA ASP A 159 -21.72 4.12 -2.22
C ASP A 159 -21.82 4.24 -0.69
N LYS A 160 -23.04 4.28 -0.15
CA LYS A 160 -23.29 4.46 1.30
C LYS A 160 -22.67 3.34 2.17
N ASN A 161 -22.63 2.10 1.68
CA ASN A 161 -22.09 0.99 2.45
C ASN A 161 -20.56 1.06 2.47
N LEU A 162 -19.95 1.39 1.33
CA LEU A 162 -18.50 1.57 1.24
C LEU A 162 -18.04 2.80 2.02
N LEU A 163 -18.81 3.89 2.00
CA LEU A 163 -18.52 5.07 2.81
C LEU A 163 -18.52 4.74 4.31
N ALA A 164 -19.49 3.94 4.78
CA ALA A 164 -19.49 3.47 6.17
C ALA A 164 -18.26 2.61 6.51
N VAL A 165 -17.76 1.79 5.57
CA VAL A 165 -16.51 1.04 5.73
C VAL A 165 -15.32 1.99 5.89
N TYR A 166 -15.23 3.02 5.02
CA TYR A 166 -14.21 4.06 5.12
C TYR A 166 -14.24 4.77 6.48
N GLU A 167 -15.40 5.26 6.91
CA GLU A 167 -15.56 6.00 8.19
C GLU A 167 -15.14 5.16 9.39
N GLN A 168 -15.59 3.90 9.48
CA GLN A 168 -15.19 2.97 10.53
C GLN A 168 -13.68 2.71 10.52
N ARG A 169 -13.09 2.58 9.32
CA ARG A 169 -11.66 2.38 9.17
C ARG A 169 -10.85 3.58 9.65
N ILE A 170 -11.26 4.81 9.30
CA ILE A 170 -10.60 6.04 9.75
C ILE A 170 -10.62 6.14 11.27
N GLN A 171 -11.75 5.87 11.92
CA GLN A 171 -11.86 5.85 13.38
C GLN A 171 -10.91 4.82 14.01
N ARG A 172 -10.90 3.59 13.48
CA ARG A 172 -10.05 2.51 13.99
C ARG A 172 -8.56 2.80 13.82
N LYS A 173 -8.16 3.31 12.66
CA LYS A 173 -6.74 3.58 12.34
C LYS A 173 -6.19 4.79 13.11
N ASN A 174 -7.03 5.76 13.47
CA ASN A 174 -6.66 6.94 14.26
C ASN A 174 -5.29 7.54 13.88
N TRP A 175 -5.06 7.71 12.58
CA TRP A 175 -3.76 8.15 12.05
C TRP A 175 -3.31 9.50 12.59
N GLN A 176 -4.22 10.37 13.00
CA GLN A 176 -3.90 11.68 13.58
C GLN A 176 -3.09 11.58 14.88
N SER A 177 -3.17 10.45 15.61
CA SER A 177 -2.34 10.22 16.79
C SER A 177 -0.84 10.14 16.45
N ASN A 178 -0.50 9.58 15.29
CA ASN A 178 0.88 9.46 14.81
C ASN A 178 1.27 10.63 13.90
N TRP A 179 0.33 11.17 13.13
CA TRP A 179 0.58 12.24 12.16
C TRP A 179 -0.42 13.39 12.34
N PRO A 180 -0.19 14.29 13.32
CA PRO A 180 -1.17 15.31 13.71
C PRO A 180 -1.46 16.37 12.65
N LYS A 181 -0.61 16.50 11.61
CA LYS A 181 -0.85 17.45 10.51
C LYS A 181 -1.83 16.95 9.46
N ILE A 182 -2.24 15.67 9.49
CA ILE A 182 -3.20 15.15 8.51
C ILE A 182 -4.60 15.71 8.75
N THR A 183 -5.35 15.88 7.67
CA THR A 183 -6.75 16.36 7.68
C THR A 183 -7.64 15.30 7.04
N ILE A 184 -8.65 14.87 7.74
CA ILE A 184 -9.70 13.96 7.23
C ILE A 184 -10.77 14.82 6.55
N LYS A 185 -11.11 14.48 5.31
CA LYS A 185 -12.04 15.22 4.44
C LYS A 185 -13.33 14.43 4.20
#